data_d265d6cbf5b4bb22e2c0eb0ea5d9dc18
#
_entry.id   d265d6cbf5b4bb22e2c0eb0ea5d9dc18
#
_cell.length_a   1.000
_cell.length_b   1.000
_cell.length_c   1.000
_cell.angle_alpha   90.00
_cell.angle_beta   90.00
_cell.angle_gamma   90.00
#
_symmetry.space_group_name_H-M   'P 1'
#
loop_
_entity.id
_entity.type
_entity.pdbx_description
1 polymer ?
#
loop_
_entity_poly.entity_id
_entity_poly.type
_entity_poly.pdbx_seq_one_letter_code
_entity_poly.pdbx_strand_id
1 'polypeptide(L)'
;YKLGGLRSAKRVAAIAETAGQLLNGGGLAAFCQLEAAAAAHFYASTPAHLMMPAGEFVFGLGVIGPDPLVPEPKFTIKNGKTRVPNAPGLGVEIVEDALQRLTLHRVEVTEND
;
A
#
# COMPACT_ATOMS: atom_id res chain seq x y z
N TYR A 1 -5.66 1.76 -4.61
CA TYR A 1 -7.00 2.36 -4.47
C TYR A 1 -7.92 2.03 -5.65
N LYS A 2 -7.44 2.07 -6.89
CA LYS A 2 -8.27 1.78 -8.08
C LYS A 2 -8.81 0.35 -8.13
N LEU A 3 -8.10 -0.59 -7.57
CA LEU A 3 -8.38 -2.02 -7.70
C LEU A 3 -9.16 -2.61 -6.52
N GLY A 4 -9.44 -1.82 -5.49
CA GLY A 4 -10.24 -2.24 -4.34
C GLY A 4 -9.57 -3.29 -3.43
N GLY A 5 -8.24 -3.30 -3.36
CA GLY A 5 -7.49 -4.10 -2.40
C GLY A 5 -6.46 -5.06 -3.00
N LEU A 6 -5.68 -5.68 -2.13
CA LEU A 6 -4.53 -6.52 -2.51
C LEU A 6 -4.93 -7.77 -3.32
N ARG A 7 -6.05 -8.41 -2.98
CA ARG A 7 -6.53 -9.58 -3.71
C ARG A 7 -6.84 -9.25 -5.17
N SER A 8 -7.57 -8.16 -5.41
CA SER A 8 -7.88 -7.70 -6.76
C SER A 8 -6.63 -7.27 -7.50
N ALA A 9 -5.69 -6.60 -6.84
CA ALA A 9 -4.41 -6.21 -7.41
C ALA A 9 -3.59 -7.44 -7.87
N LYS A 10 -3.57 -8.52 -7.09
CA LYS A 10 -2.89 -9.78 -7.47
C LYS A 10 -3.55 -10.46 -8.68
N ARG A 11 -4.87 -10.38 -8.81
CA ARG A 11 -5.57 -10.89 -10.01
C ARG A 11 -5.20 -10.09 -11.25
N VAL A 12 -5.15 -8.76 -11.14
CA VAL A 12 -4.72 -7.89 -12.24
C VAL A 12 -3.26 -8.19 -12.62
N ALA A 13 -2.38 -8.40 -11.64
CA ALA A 13 -0.99 -8.78 -11.90
C ALA A 13 -0.89 -10.09 -12.71
N ALA A 14 -1.66 -11.11 -12.36
CA ALA A 14 -1.68 -12.38 -13.09
C ALA A 14 -2.20 -12.23 -14.54
N ILE A 15 -3.20 -11.37 -14.76
CA ILE A 15 -3.70 -11.07 -16.10
C ILE A 15 -2.64 -10.32 -16.92
N ALA A 16 -2.00 -9.31 -16.33
CA ALA A 16 -0.95 -8.54 -16.99
C ALA A 16 0.24 -9.45 -17.37
N GLU A 17 0.66 -10.34 -16.49
CA GLU A 17 1.70 -11.32 -16.76
C GLU A 17 1.36 -12.20 -17.97
N THR A 18 0.17 -12.77 -17.98
CA THR A 18 -0.30 -13.61 -19.09
C THR A 18 -0.40 -12.84 -20.41
N ALA A 19 -0.75 -11.57 -20.35
CA ALA A 19 -0.87 -10.68 -21.50
C ALA A 19 0.47 -10.05 -21.93
N GLY A 20 1.59 -10.35 -21.27
CA GLY A 20 2.88 -9.75 -21.54
C GLY A 20 2.94 -8.23 -21.28
N GLN A 21 2.11 -7.75 -20.35
CA GLN A 21 2.03 -6.34 -19.99
C GLN A 21 2.81 -6.05 -18.71
N LEU A 22 3.41 -4.86 -18.65
CA LEU A 22 4.06 -4.37 -17.45
C LEU A 22 3.08 -3.63 -16.53
N LEU A 23 3.36 -3.67 -15.24
CA LEU A 23 2.62 -2.94 -14.21
C LEU A 23 3.40 -1.69 -13.79
N ASN A 24 2.71 -0.57 -13.73
CA ASN A 24 3.21 0.61 -13.06
C ASN A 24 2.46 0.81 -11.74
N GLY A 25 3.20 0.88 -10.64
CA GLY A 25 2.63 1.21 -9.35
C GLY A 25 2.44 2.71 -9.22
N GLY A 26 1.21 3.17 -9.29
CA GLY A 26 0.87 4.56 -9.02
C GLY A 26 0.63 4.80 -7.53
N GLY A 27 1.10 5.94 -7.02
CA GLY A 27 1.03 6.29 -5.60
C GLY A 27 0.38 7.63 -5.28
N LEU A 28 -0.38 8.19 -6.21
CA LEU A 28 -0.94 9.55 -6.08
C LEU A 28 -1.89 9.75 -4.89
N ALA A 29 -2.48 8.70 -4.37
CA ALA A 29 -3.37 8.77 -3.23
C ALA A 29 -2.72 8.27 -1.92
N ALA A 30 -1.46 7.87 -1.96
CA ALA A 30 -0.75 7.34 -0.81
C ALA A 30 -0.32 8.44 0.16
N PHE A 31 -1.28 9.07 0.80
CA PHE A 31 -1.02 10.07 1.82
C PHE A 31 -0.82 9.46 3.21
N CYS A 32 -0.90 8.14 3.34
CA CYS A 32 -0.78 7.48 4.62
C CYS A 32 0.13 6.24 4.56
N GLN A 33 0.72 5.93 5.70
CA GLN A 33 1.59 4.77 5.91
C GLN A 33 0.85 3.43 5.72
N LEU A 34 -0.46 3.41 5.96
CA LEU A 34 -1.28 2.22 5.74
C LEU A 34 -1.31 1.82 4.26
N GLU A 35 -1.51 2.80 3.37
CA GLU A 35 -1.49 2.57 1.93
C GLU A 35 -0.08 2.21 1.45
N ALA A 36 0.96 2.88 1.97
CA ALA A 36 2.35 2.55 1.68
C ALA A 36 2.69 1.12 2.11
N ALA A 37 2.21 0.67 3.25
CA ALA A 37 2.38 -0.71 3.72
C ALA A 37 1.73 -1.71 2.75
N ALA A 38 0.49 -1.48 2.36
CA ALA A 38 -0.21 -2.33 1.38
C ALA A 38 0.54 -2.39 0.05
N ALA A 39 1.00 -1.25 -0.46
CA ALA A 39 1.78 -1.17 -1.68
C ALA A 39 3.12 -1.93 -1.56
N ALA A 40 3.83 -1.79 -0.44
CA ALA A 40 5.09 -2.51 -0.19
C ALA A 40 4.90 -4.02 -0.24
N HIS A 41 3.86 -4.54 0.39
CA HIS A 41 3.53 -5.97 0.34
C HIS A 41 3.15 -6.43 -1.08
N PHE A 42 2.40 -5.62 -1.82
CA PHE A 42 2.07 -5.92 -3.21
C PHE A 42 3.33 -6.01 -4.07
N TYR A 43 4.21 -5.00 -4.01
CA TYR A 43 5.44 -4.98 -4.79
C TYR A 43 6.38 -6.13 -4.43
N ALA A 44 6.58 -6.40 -3.14
CA ALA A 44 7.44 -7.49 -2.70
C ALA A 44 6.93 -8.87 -3.11
N SER A 45 5.63 -9.03 -3.30
CA SER A 45 4.98 -10.28 -3.72
C SER A 45 4.73 -10.38 -5.23
N THR A 46 5.15 -9.38 -6.00
CA THR A 46 4.98 -9.34 -7.46
C THR A 46 6.33 -9.55 -8.13
N PRO A 47 6.44 -10.43 -9.14
CA PRO A 47 7.69 -10.66 -9.85
C PRO A 47 8.29 -9.37 -10.41
N ALA A 48 9.58 -9.17 -10.21
CA ALA A 48 10.24 -7.93 -10.61
C ALA A 48 10.17 -7.64 -12.12
N HIS A 49 10.13 -8.69 -12.95
CA HIS A 49 10.02 -8.52 -14.41
C HIS A 49 8.67 -7.97 -14.86
N LEU A 50 7.65 -8.01 -14.02
CA LEU A 50 6.35 -7.40 -14.31
C LEU A 50 6.29 -5.92 -13.94
N MET A 51 7.21 -5.44 -13.13
CA MET A 51 7.18 -4.06 -12.63
C MET A 51 7.99 -3.14 -13.52
N MET A 52 7.39 -2.02 -13.89
CA MET A 52 8.14 -0.95 -14.54
C MET A 52 9.20 -0.37 -13.59
N PRO A 53 10.39 0.01 -14.10
CA PRO A 53 11.47 0.54 -13.26
C PRO A 53 11.14 1.85 -12.52
N ALA A 54 10.14 2.57 -12.99
CA ALA A 54 9.76 3.90 -12.49
C ALA A 54 8.50 3.87 -11.60
N GLY A 55 8.38 2.89 -10.72
CA GLY A 55 7.27 2.83 -9.75
C GLY A 55 7.23 4.01 -8.79
N GLU A 56 6.05 4.53 -8.52
CA GLU A 56 5.82 5.65 -7.60
C GLU A 56 5.53 5.12 -6.19
N PHE A 57 6.52 5.08 -5.32
CA PHE A 57 6.35 4.64 -3.93
C PHE A 57 6.57 5.76 -2.90
N VAL A 58 6.63 7.00 -3.32
CA VAL A 58 7.09 8.09 -2.45
C VAL A 58 6.03 8.71 -1.56
N PHE A 59 4.77 8.51 -1.84
CA PHE A 59 3.69 9.30 -1.25
C PHE A 59 3.35 8.94 0.20
N GLY A 60 3.51 7.71 0.61
CA GLY A 60 3.30 7.28 2.00
C GLY A 60 4.40 7.70 2.97
N LEU A 61 5.36 8.50 2.54
CA LEU A 61 6.55 8.85 3.31
C LEU A 61 6.46 10.22 3.99
N GLY A 62 5.27 10.77 4.14
CA GLY A 62 5.08 12.06 4.80
C GLY A 62 5.43 13.28 3.94
N VAL A 63 5.41 13.14 2.63
CA VAL A 63 5.71 14.23 1.69
C VAL A 63 4.74 15.41 1.84
N ILE A 64 3.52 15.16 2.28
CA ILE A 64 2.46 16.17 2.42
C ILE A 64 2.28 16.59 3.90
N GLY A 65 2.93 15.90 4.81
CA GLY A 65 2.84 16.17 6.24
C GLY A 65 2.82 14.88 7.07
N PRO A 66 2.73 15.01 8.40
CA PRO A 66 2.66 13.86 9.28
C PRO A 66 1.38 13.08 9.06
N ASP A 67 1.49 11.75 9.01
CA ASP A 67 0.35 10.86 8.94
C ASP A 67 -0.36 10.78 10.30
N PRO A 68 -1.61 11.23 10.41
CA PRO A 68 -2.32 11.19 11.68
C PRO A 68 -2.68 9.78 12.15
N LEU A 69 -2.76 8.81 11.21
CA LEU A 69 -3.08 7.42 11.52
C LEU A 69 -1.86 6.62 11.99
N VAL A 70 -0.69 6.95 11.46
CA VAL A 70 0.58 6.27 11.77
C VAL A 70 1.65 7.33 12.02
N PRO A 71 1.69 7.93 13.21
CA PRO A 71 2.58 9.06 13.52
C PRO A 71 4.07 8.68 13.47
N GLU A 72 4.38 7.42 13.68
CA GLU A 72 5.75 6.90 13.59
C GLU A 72 5.99 6.31 12.20
N PRO A 73 6.78 6.95 11.32
CA PRO A 73 7.01 6.42 9.99
C PRO A 73 7.74 5.07 10.06
N LYS A 74 7.10 4.04 9.52
CA LYS A 74 7.66 2.67 9.45
C LYS A 74 8.49 2.46 8.18
N PHE A 75 8.35 3.35 7.22
CA PHE A 75 9.05 3.27 5.94
C PHE A 75 10.09 4.36 5.83
N THR A 76 11.30 3.95 5.53
CA THR A 76 12.38 4.85 5.15
C THR A 76 12.97 4.37 3.84
N ILE A 77 13.22 5.27 2.91
CA ILE A 77 13.96 4.95 1.69
C ILE A 77 15.45 5.13 1.98
N LYS A 78 16.21 4.06 1.79
CA LYS A 78 17.67 4.08 1.88
C LYS A 78 18.26 3.48 0.61
N ASN A 79 19.06 4.26 -0.11
CA ASN A 79 19.66 3.84 -1.37
C ASN A 79 18.63 3.31 -2.40
N GLY A 80 17.51 4.01 -2.56
CA GLY A 80 16.44 3.63 -3.47
C GLY A 80 15.64 2.37 -3.06
N LYS A 81 15.80 1.90 -1.83
CA LYS A 81 15.12 0.72 -1.32
C LYS A 81 14.35 1.02 -0.05
N THR A 82 13.23 0.37 0.13
CA THR A 82 12.50 0.32 1.40
C THR A 82 12.33 -1.12 1.85
N ARG A 83 12.19 -1.32 3.16
CA ARG A 83 11.96 -2.64 3.74
C ARG A 83 10.46 -2.85 3.96
N VAL A 84 9.95 -3.98 3.52
CA VAL A 84 8.57 -4.39 3.85
C VAL A 84 8.50 -4.70 5.34
N PRO A 85 7.48 -4.21 6.07
CA PRO A 85 7.29 -4.55 7.46
C PRO A 85 7.11 -6.05 7.66
N ASN A 86 7.71 -6.59 8.71
CA ASN A 86 7.64 -8.01 9.04
C ASN A 86 6.92 -8.19 10.39
N ALA A 87 5.68 -7.75 10.46
CA ALA A 87 4.79 -7.90 11.61
C ALA A 87 3.41 -8.35 11.12
N PRO A 88 2.52 -8.82 12.00
CA PRO A 88 1.18 -9.24 11.62
C PRO A 88 0.41 -8.19 10.82
N GLY A 89 -0.49 -8.63 9.94
CA GLY A 89 -1.25 -7.75 9.06
C GLY A 89 -0.35 -7.02 8.06
N LEU A 90 -0.50 -5.72 7.96
CA LEU A 90 0.34 -4.85 7.11
C LEU A 90 1.62 -4.38 7.81
N GLY A 91 1.81 -4.75 9.09
CA GLY A 91 2.99 -4.38 9.85
C GLY A 91 3.08 -2.92 10.26
N VAL A 92 1.95 -2.22 10.28
CA VAL A 92 1.82 -0.85 10.80
C VAL A 92 0.79 -0.81 11.91
N GLU A 93 1.03 0.02 12.91
CA GLU A 93 0.11 0.27 14.01
C GLU A 93 -0.67 1.55 13.74
N ILE A 94 -1.98 1.47 13.88
CA ILE A 94 -2.89 2.59 13.64
C ILE A 94 -3.30 3.19 14.98
N VAL A 95 -3.32 4.51 15.06
CA VAL A 95 -3.90 5.23 16.19
C VAL A 95 -5.41 5.22 16.06
N GLU A 96 -6.08 4.38 16.86
CA GLU A 96 -7.52 4.14 16.79
C GLU A 96 -8.35 5.42 16.95
N ASP A 97 -7.98 6.29 17.90
CA ASP A 97 -8.66 7.57 18.09
C ASP A 97 -8.58 8.48 16.87
N ALA A 98 -7.47 8.45 16.15
CA ALA A 98 -7.32 9.19 14.92
C ALA A 98 -8.16 8.59 13.80
N LEU A 99 -8.21 7.27 13.71
CA LEU A 99 -9.06 6.56 12.77
C LEU A 99 -10.53 6.92 12.98
N GLN A 100 -11.02 6.89 14.22
CA GLN A 100 -12.42 7.24 14.54
C GLN A 100 -12.74 8.69 14.14
N ARG A 101 -11.85 9.64 14.45
CA ARG A 101 -12.05 11.05 14.09
C ARG A 101 -12.06 11.32 12.58
N LEU A 102 -11.33 10.53 11.81
CA LEU A 102 -11.20 10.69 10.36
C LEU A 102 -12.19 9.83 9.58
N THR A 103 -12.91 8.95 10.24
CA THR A 103 -13.88 8.05 9.59
C THR A 103 -15.11 8.83 9.14
N LEU A 104 -15.33 8.87 7.85
CA LEU A 104 -16.54 9.46 7.23
C LEU A 104 -17.64 8.43 7.06
N HIS A 105 -17.29 7.18 6.85
CA HIS A 105 -18.23 6.10 6.62
C HIS A 105 -17.62 4.78 7.11
N ARG A 106 -18.41 3.94 7.76
CA ARG A 106 -18.01 2.61 8.24
C ARG A 106 -18.92 1.55 7.63
N VAL A 107 -18.31 0.51 7.11
CA VAL A 107 -18.99 -0.71 6.67
C VAL A 107 -18.42 -1.86 7.48
N GLU A 108 -19.28 -2.70 8.02
CA GLU A 108 -18.90 -3.94 8.69
C GLU A 108 -19.10 -5.08 7.69
N VAL A 109 -18.03 -5.84 7.45
CA VAL A 109 -18.06 -7.01 6.56
C VAL A 109 -18.02 -8.23 7.46
N THR A 110 -18.99 -9.11 7.31
CA THR A 110 -19.08 -10.37 8.07
C THR A 110 -18.63 -11.55 7.21
N GLU A 111 -18.44 -12.72 7.82
CA GLU A 111 -18.05 -13.94 7.12
C GLU A 111 -19.08 -14.39 6.07
N ASN A 112 -20.29 -13.85 6.13
CA ASN A 112 -21.39 -14.19 5.23
C ASN A 112 -21.55 -13.22 4.05
N ASP A 113 -20.73 -12.18 3.97
CA ASP A 113 -20.67 -11.22 2.87
C ASP A 113 -19.58 -11.60 1.85
#